data_c06eaaa97e06207f6fd5529cb9493d7e
#
_entry.id   c06eaaa97e06207f6fd5529cb9493d7e
#
_cell.length_a   1.000
_cell.length_b   1.000
_cell.length_c   1.000
_cell.angle_alpha   90.00
_cell.angle_beta   90.00
_cell.angle_gamma   90.00
#
_symmetry.space_group_name_H-M   'P 1'
#
loop_
_entity.id
_entity.type
_entity.pdbx_description
1 polymer ?
#
loop_
_entity_poly.entity_id
_entity_poly.type
_entity_poly.pdbx_seq_one_letter_code
_entity_poly.pdbx_strand_id
1 'polypeptide(L)'
;MQKTIADEAAVVQVEADKCSKIKSECEEDLAEAIPLLEEALAALNTLKKSDIDEVKNFKKPPAVVVLILSAVCDMLEVKPDKVKDPEGGTKKVNDYWGPAKKLLSDSKFLDRLRNYDKDNIKERIIKQFRKKYLKHPDFTVEKAKGASTAATGLCKWAIAMEAYDRVAKVVAPKKAKLAESEAQLAV
;
A
#
# COMPACT_ATOMS: atom_id res chain seq x y z
N MET A 1 6.22 -44.94 -33.38
CA MET A 1 7.30 -44.08 -32.80
C MET A 1 7.25 -42.60 -33.23
N GLN A 2 6.83 -42.25 -34.45
CA GLN A 2 6.75 -40.84 -34.87
C GLN A 2 5.62 -40.03 -34.20
N LYS A 3 4.52 -40.66 -33.79
CA LYS A 3 3.41 -39.99 -33.09
C LYS A 3 3.80 -39.46 -31.71
N THR A 4 4.69 -40.13 -30.97
CA THR A 4 5.08 -39.79 -29.61
C THR A 4 5.90 -38.48 -29.56
N ILE A 5 6.78 -38.26 -30.53
CA ILE A 5 7.62 -37.06 -30.61
C ILE A 5 6.78 -35.81 -30.95
N ALA A 6 5.82 -35.95 -31.87
CA ALA A 6 4.91 -34.87 -32.25
C ALA A 6 3.95 -34.51 -31.11
N ASP A 7 3.48 -35.49 -30.32
CA ASP A 7 2.64 -35.27 -29.16
C ASP A 7 3.41 -34.58 -28.03
N GLU A 8 4.66 -34.96 -27.77
CA GLU A 8 5.55 -34.33 -26.80
C GLU A 8 5.87 -32.87 -27.20
N ALA A 9 6.16 -32.62 -28.46
CA ALA A 9 6.42 -31.26 -28.97
C ALA A 9 5.18 -30.39 -28.86
N ALA A 10 3.97 -30.90 -29.11
CA ALA A 10 2.72 -30.19 -28.95
C ALA A 10 2.44 -29.84 -27.49
N VAL A 11 2.71 -30.75 -26.55
CA VAL A 11 2.57 -30.52 -25.12
C VAL A 11 3.52 -29.43 -24.63
N VAL A 12 4.78 -29.46 -25.05
CA VAL A 12 5.80 -28.44 -24.71
C VAL A 12 5.37 -27.06 -25.25
N GLN A 13 4.86 -27.02 -26.48
CA GLN A 13 4.38 -25.75 -27.06
C GLN A 13 3.18 -25.17 -26.29
N VAL A 14 2.23 -26.01 -25.90
CA VAL A 14 1.07 -25.58 -25.09
C VAL A 14 1.51 -25.05 -23.72
N GLU A 15 2.46 -25.72 -23.05
CA GLU A 15 3.01 -25.24 -21.78
C GLU A 15 3.79 -23.93 -21.93
N ALA A 16 4.56 -23.77 -23.00
CA ALA A 16 5.26 -22.53 -23.31
C ALA A 16 4.27 -21.37 -23.54
N ASP A 17 3.20 -21.61 -24.29
CA ASP A 17 2.15 -20.63 -24.54
C ASP A 17 1.42 -20.24 -23.26
N LYS A 18 1.14 -21.18 -22.37
CA LYS A 18 0.56 -20.93 -21.04
C LYS A 18 1.49 -20.05 -20.18
N CYS A 19 2.79 -20.35 -20.15
CA CYS A 19 3.78 -19.56 -19.41
C CYS A 19 3.83 -18.12 -19.93
N SER A 20 3.87 -17.93 -21.23
CA SER A 20 3.88 -16.62 -21.88
C SER A 20 2.60 -15.83 -21.57
N LYS A 21 1.44 -16.48 -21.60
CA LYS A 21 0.17 -15.87 -21.27
C LYS A 21 0.11 -15.43 -19.80
N ILE A 22 0.50 -16.30 -18.87
CA ILE A 22 0.54 -15.98 -17.43
C ILE A 22 1.48 -14.82 -17.15
N LYS A 23 2.65 -14.82 -17.74
CA LYS A 23 3.62 -13.72 -17.60
C LYS A 23 3.06 -12.39 -18.09
N SER A 24 2.40 -12.40 -19.25
CA SER A 24 1.74 -11.22 -19.81
C SER A 24 0.62 -10.70 -18.89
N GLU A 25 -0.23 -11.59 -18.37
CA GLU A 25 -1.29 -11.23 -17.41
C GLU A 25 -0.72 -10.62 -16.12
N CYS A 26 0.37 -11.18 -15.58
CA CYS A 26 1.06 -10.62 -14.41
C CYS A 26 1.59 -9.21 -14.69
N GLU A 27 2.20 -8.99 -15.84
CA GLU A 27 2.73 -7.68 -16.24
C GLU A 27 1.60 -6.65 -16.42
N GLU A 28 0.48 -7.05 -17.03
CA GLU A 28 -0.70 -6.20 -17.19
C GLU A 28 -1.32 -5.81 -15.86
N ASP A 29 -1.49 -6.78 -14.95
CA ASP A 29 -2.05 -6.54 -13.63
C ASP A 29 -1.16 -5.59 -12.80
N LEU A 30 0.14 -5.80 -12.82
CA LEU A 30 1.10 -4.93 -12.13
C LEU A 30 1.19 -3.53 -12.77
N ALA A 31 1.01 -3.43 -14.08
CA ALA A 31 1.06 -2.15 -14.79
C ALA A 31 0.00 -1.16 -14.31
N GLU A 32 -1.11 -1.62 -13.73
CA GLU A 32 -2.12 -0.75 -13.13
C GLU A 32 -1.67 -0.16 -11.79
N ALA A 33 -0.94 -0.92 -10.98
CA ALA A 33 -0.51 -0.52 -9.64
C ALA A 33 0.82 0.24 -9.64
N ILE A 34 1.74 -0.10 -10.51
CA ILE A 34 3.09 0.51 -10.57
C ILE A 34 3.05 2.03 -10.76
N PRO A 35 2.27 2.61 -11.68
CA PRO A 35 2.20 4.07 -11.82
C PRO A 35 1.71 4.77 -10.57
N LEU A 36 0.73 4.20 -9.86
CA LEU A 36 0.24 4.73 -8.58
C LEU A 36 1.32 4.72 -7.52
N LEU A 37 2.10 3.63 -7.47
CA LEU A 37 3.22 3.48 -6.53
C LEU A 37 4.32 4.50 -6.85
N GLU A 38 4.69 4.65 -8.11
CA GLU A 38 5.70 5.63 -8.55
C GLU A 38 5.27 7.06 -8.26
N GLU A 39 4.01 7.39 -8.49
CA GLU A 39 3.45 8.71 -8.16
C GLU A 39 3.50 8.98 -6.66
N ALA A 40 3.15 7.99 -5.85
CA ALA A 40 3.20 8.09 -4.39
C ALA A 40 4.64 8.30 -3.89
N LEU A 41 5.60 7.54 -4.40
CA LEU A 41 7.01 7.69 -4.04
C LEU A 41 7.57 9.04 -4.51
N ALA A 42 7.20 9.50 -5.69
CA ALA A 42 7.56 10.84 -6.18
C ALA A 42 7.00 11.93 -5.27
N ALA A 43 5.74 11.79 -4.82
CA ALA A 43 5.13 12.72 -3.88
C ALA A 43 5.89 12.76 -2.55
N LEU A 44 6.31 11.61 -2.01
CA LEU A 44 7.15 11.53 -0.81
C LEU A 44 8.50 12.24 -1.01
N ASN A 45 9.12 12.08 -2.17
CA ASN A 45 10.40 12.70 -2.49
C ASN A 45 10.32 14.23 -2.59
N THR A 46 9.14 14.78 -2.89
CA THR A 46 8.92 16.23 -2.94
C THR A 46 8.65 16.84 -1.57
N LEU A 47 8.36 16.02 -0.56
CA LEU A 47 8.11 16.49 0.80
C LEU A 47 9.39 17.01 1.44
N LYS A 48 9.32 18.23 1.98
CA LYS A 48 10.39 18.88 2.71
C LYS A 48 10.16 18.70 4.22
N LYS A 49 11.23 18.86 4.99
CA LYS A 49 11.13 18.89 6.44
C LYS A 49 10.14 19.94 6.93
N SER A 50 10.08 21.10 6.28
CA SER A 50 9.12 22.16 6.59
C SER A 50 7.67 21.72 6.44
N ASP A 51 7.36 20.92 5.44
CA ASP A 51 6.00 20.39 5.22
C ASP A 51 5.60 19.43 6.36
N ILE A 52 6.52 18.62 6.82
CA ILE A 52 6.33 17.71 7.95
C ILE A 52 6.17 18.49 9.25
N ASP A 53 7.01 19.49 9.48
CA ASP A 53 6.99 20.35 10.67
C ASP A 53 5.68 21.15 10.74
N GLU A 54 5.16 21.60 9.62
CA GLU A 54 3.86 22.28 9.55
C GLU A 54 2.75 21.39 10.13
N VAL A 55 2.70 20.12 9.70
CA VAL A 55 1.72 19.16 10.20
C VAL A 55 1.90 18.90 11.69
N LYS A 56 3.13 18.70 12.15
CA LYS A 56 3.43 18.47 13.58
C LYS A 56 2.98 19.64 14.47
N ASN A 57 3.04 20.85 13.94
CA ASN A 57 2.76 22.06 14.71
C ASN A 57 1.28 22.43 14.76
N PHE A 58 0.40 21.68 14.11
CA PHE A 58 -1.03 21.89 14.24
C PHE A 58 -1.49 21.68 15.69
N LYS A 59 -2.05 22.73 16.30
CA LYS A 59 -2.68 22.64 17.62
C LYS A 59 -4.01 21.89 17.54
N LYS A 60 -4.77 22.15 16.50
CA LYS A 60 -6.03 21.47 16.17
C LYS A 60 -5.96 21.02 14.71
N PRO A 61 -5.40 19.83 14.44
CA PRO A 61 -5.29 19.37 13.07
C PRO A 61 -6.66 19.18 12.44
N PRO A 62 -6.79 19.49 11.13
CA PRO A 62 -8.01 19.14 10.40
C PRO A 62 -8.33 17.66 10.51
N ALA A 63 -9.61 17.30 10.53
CA ALA A 63 -10.06 15.91 10.64
C ALA A 63 -9.46 15.02 9.54
N VAL A 64 -9.30 15.54 8.34
CA VAL A 64 -8.70 14.82 7.21
C VAL A 64 -7.23 14.49 7.46
N VAL A 65 -6.48 15.39 8.09
CA VAL A 65 -5.06 15.16 8.44
C VAL A 65 -4.95 14.07 9.50
N VAL A 66 -5.77 14.12 10.54
CA VAL A 66 -5.82 13.07 11.58
C VAL A 66 -6.18 11.72 10.98
N LEU A 67 -7.16 11.70 10.09
CA LEU A 67 -7.61 10.49 9.39
C LEU A 67 -6.47 9.85 8.57
N ILE A 68 -5.75 10.64 7.80
CA ILE A 68 -4.64 10.18 6.96
C ILE A 68 -3.49 9.67 7.83
N LEU A 69 -3.12 10.40 8.88
CA LEU A 69 -2.06 9.98 9.79
C LEU A 69 -2.45 8.74 10.58
N SER A 70 -3.72 8.59 10.95
CA SER A 70 -4.24 7.36 11.56
C SER A 70 -4.06 6.16 10.62
N ALA A 71 -4.36 6.33 9.33
CA ALA A 71 -4.15 5.31 8.31
C ALA A 71 -2.68 4.92 8.18
N VAL A 72 -1.79 5.90 8.14
CA VAL A 72 -0.34 5.67 8.10
C VAL A 72 0.15 4.93 9.34
N CYS A 73 -0.32 5.32 10.53
CA CYS A 73 0.01 4.64 11.77
C CYS A 73 -0.43 3.17 11.75
N ASP A 74 -1.65 2.89 11.32
CA ASP A 74 -2.15 1.52 11.21
C ASP A 74 -1.34 0.70 10.20
N MET A 75 -0.96 1.29 9.08
CA MET A 75 -0.10 0.62 8.07
C MET A 75 1.29 0.32 8.59
N LEU A 76 1.85 1.18 9.45
CA LEU A 76 3.16 0.99 10.07
C LEU A 76 3.09 0.21 11.40
N GLU A 77 1.92 -0.27 11.77
CA GLU A 77 1.67 -0.98 13.04
C GLU A 77 1.98 -0.13 14.28
N VAL A 78 1.80 1.17 14.20
CA VAL A 78 1.92 2.09 15.33
C VAL A 78 0.59 2.12 16.08
N LYS A 79 0.62 1.76 17.36
CA LYS A 79 -0.59 1.70 18.19
C LYS A 79 -1.02 3.10 18.62
N PRO A 80 -2.35 3.37 18.71
CA PRO A 80 -2.85 4.64 19.26
C PRO A 80 -2.67 4.68 20.77
N ASP A 81 -2.60 5.89 21.30
CA ASP A 81 -2.66 6.13 22.73
C ASP A 81 -4.10 6.06 23.24
N LYS A 82 -4.29 5.66 24.48
CA LYS A 82 -5.59 5.67 25.15
C LYS A 82 -5.73 6.96 25.95
N VAL A 83 -6.60 7.85 25.47
CA VAL A 83 -6.85 9.15 26.09
C VAL A 83 -8.28 9.26 26.57
N LYS A 84 -8.54 10.20 27.47
CA LYS A 84 -9.92 10.51 27.89
C LYS A 84 -10.71 11.02 26.67
N ASP A 85 -11.97 10.64 26.62
CA ASP A 85 -12.88 11.10 25.57
C ASP A 85 -13.01 12.62 25.63
N PRO A 86 -12.62 13.36 24.58
CA PRO A 86 -12.74 14.81 24.54
C PRO A 86 -14.19 15.31 24.59
N GLU A 87 -15.14 14.43 24.28
CA GLU A 87 -16.59 14.73 24.37
C GLU A 87 -17.17 14.46 25.77
N GLY A 88 -16.34 14.07 26.73
CA GLY A 88 -16.75 13.92 28.14
C GLY A 88 -17.26 12.51 28.50
N GLY A 89 -17.06 11.53 27.63
CA GLY A 89 -17.37 10.14 27.93
C GLY A 89 -16.49 9.54 29.02
N THR A 90 -16.99 8.52 29.71
CA THR A 90 -16.25 7.83 30.79
C THR A 90 -15.23 6.83 30.27
N LYS A 91 -15.34 6.43 29.01
CA LYS A 91 -14.45 5.46 28.36
C LYS A 91 -13.27 6.17 27.70
N LYS A 92 -12.11 5.53 27.72
CA LYS A 92 -10.94 6.01 26.97
C LYS A 92 -11.14 5.72 25.48
N VAL A 93 -10.75 6.67 24.65
CA VAL A 93 -10.76 6.55 23.19
C VAL A 93 -9.35 6.44 22.64
N ASN A 94 -9.23 5.89 21.44
CA ASN A 94 -7.95 5.81 20.75
C ASN A 94 -7.57 7.16 20.16
N ASP A 95 -6.34 7.59 20.43
CA ASP A 95 -5.77 8.80 19.86
C ASP A 95 -4.52 8.47 19.05
N TYR A 96 -4.58 8.74 17.75
CA TYR A 96 -3.44 8.56 16.85
C TYR A 96 -2.57 9.81 16.71
N TRP A 97 -3.04 10.95 17.17
CA TRP A 97 -2.34 12.22 16.96
C TRP A 97 -1.00 12.29 17.71
N GLY A 98 -0.98 11.84 18.96
CA GLY A 98 0.25 11.74 19.74
C GLY A 98 1.29 10.83 19.09
N PRO A 99 0.96 9.56 18.81
CA PRO A 99 1.84 8.65 18.07
C PRO A 99 2.24 9.17 16.69
N ALA A 100 1.31 9.81 15.95
CA ALA A 100 1.59 10.40 14.65
C ALA A 100 2.64 11.51 14.73
N LYS A 101 2.55 12.38 15.72
CA LYS A 101 3.57 13.43 15.93
C LYS A 101 4.95 12.83 16.22
N LYS A 102 5.02 11.80 17.02
CA LYS A 102 6.28 11.07 17.28
C LYS A 102 6.85 10.46 15.99
N LEU A 103 6.01 9.86 15.19
CA LEU A 103 6.39 9.28 13.89
C LEU A 103 6.91 10.36 12.94
N LEU A 104 6.23 11.50 12.85
CA LEU A 104 6.64 12.64 12.01
C LEU A 104 7.95 13.28 12.51
N SER A 105 8.26 13.13 13.79
CA SER A 105 9.51 13.64 14.40
C SER A 105 10.71 12.73 14.12
N ASP A 106 10.48 11.52 13.65
CA ASP A 106 11.54 10.59 13.28
C ASP A 106 12.20 11.07 11.97
N SER A 107 13.51 11.30 12.00
CA SER A 107 14.28 11.71 10.83
C SER A 107 14.25 10.69 9.70
N LYS A 108 13.97 9.43 10.02
CA LYS A 108 13.89 8.32 9.05
C LYS A 108 12.46 8.00 8.63
N PHE A 109 11.49 8.83 9.01
CA PHE A 109 10.07 8.57 8.71
C PHE A 109 9.81 8.36 7.22
N LEU A 110 10.28 9.27 6.38
CA LEU A 110 10.11 9.17 4.93
C LEU A 110 10.83 7.95 4.34
N ASP A 111 12.01 7.62 4.86
CA ASP A 111 12.74 6.42 4.46
C ASP A 111 11.99 5.14 4.84
N ARG A 112 11.34 5.11 5.99
CA ARG A 112 10.48 4.00 6.40
C ARG A 112 9.32 3.80 5.43
N LEU A 113 8.73 4.87 4.94
CA LEU A 113 7.67 4.80 3.94
C LEU A 113 8.18 4.32 2.58
N ARG A 114 9.34 4.79 2.14
CA ARG A 114 9.97 4.38 0.88
C ARG A 114 10.36 2.90 0.89
N ASN A 115 10.85 2.43 2.03
CA ASN A 115 11.33 1.06 2.22
C ASN A 115 10.27 0.14 2.85
N TYR A 116 9.02 0.60 2.88
CA TYR A 116 7.92 -0.20 3.41
C TYR A 116 7.78 -1.52 2.64
N ASP A 117 7.63 -2.62 3.39
CA ASP A 117 7.48 -3.96 2.82
C ASP A 117 6.07 -4.17 2.27
N LYS A 118 5.83 -3.60 1.09
CA LYS A 118 4.54 -3.62 0.39
C LYS A 118 4.15 -5.01 -0.12
N ASP A 119 5.12 -5.91 -0.25
CA ASP A 119 4.90 -7.27 -0.72
C ASP A 119 4.37 -8.20 0.38
N ASN A 120 4.55 -7.83 1.64
CA ASN A 120 4.20 -8.63 2.81
C ASN A 120 3.28 -7.88 3.79
N ILE A 121 2.39 -7.04 3.29
CA ILE A 121 1.42 -6.35 4.14
C ILE A 121 0.47 -7.37 4.75
N LYS A 122 0.34 -7.34 6.08
CA LYS A 122 -0.57 -8.26 6.79
C LYS A 122 -2.02 -8.03 6.36
N GLU A 123 -2.72 -9.12 6.10
CA GLU A 123 -4.10 -9.07 5.62
C GLU A 123 -5.02 -8.31 6.58
N ARG A 124 -4.85 -8.46 7.89
CA ARG A 124 -5.62 -7.73 8.90
C ARG A 124 -5.47 -6.21 8.77
N ILE A 125 -4.27 -5.74 8.42
CA ILE A 125 -3.98 -4.32 8.23
C ILE A 125 -4.71 -3.79 7.02
N ILE A 126 -4.62 -4.49 5.90
CA ILE A 126 -5.28 -4.11 4.64
C ILE A 126 -6.80 -4.13 4.76
N LYS A 127 -7.36 -5.15 5.41
CA LYS A 127 -8.81 -5.23 5.65
C LYS A 127 -9.30 -4.06 6.50
N GLN A 128 -8.57 -3.73 7.56
CA GLN A 128 -8.87 -2.61 8.44
C GLN A 128 -8.75 -1.28 7.69
N PHE A 129 -7.72 -1.12 6.89
CA PHE A 129 -7.52 0.06 6.04
C PHE A 129 -8.70 0.26 5.08
N ARG A 130 -9.09 -0.77 4.36
CA ARG A 130 -10.25 -0.72 3.44
C ARG A 130 -11.54 -0.35 4.16
N LYS A 131 -11.76 -0.94 5.33
CA LYS A 131 -12.98 -0.72 6.10
C LYS A 131 -13.05 0.66 6.74
N LYS A 132 -11.95 1.12 7.35
CA LYS A 132 -11.91 2.38 8.13
C LYS A 132 -11.64 3.61 7.28
N TYR A 133 -10.73 3.49 6.31
CA TYR A 133 -10.16 4.65 5.62
C TYR A 133 -10.58 4.74 4.16
N LEU A 134 -10.40 3.68 3.39
CA LEU A 134 -10.63 3.72 1.95
C LEU A 134 -12.09 4.06 1.59
N LYS A 135 -13.03 3.61 2.41
CA LYS A 135 -14.47 3.90 2.25
C LYS A 135 -14.89 5.22 2.89
N HIS A 136 -14.00 5.86 3.63
CA HIS A 136 -14.32 7.13 4.29
C HIS A 136 -14.42 8.26 3.27
N PRO A 137 -15.50 9.06 3.27
CA PRO A 137 -15.70 10.10 2.25
C PRO A 137 -14.64 11.20 2.29
N ASP A 138 -13.98 11.41 3.41
CA ASP A 138 -12.94 12.42 3.58
C ASP A 138 -11.52 11.89 3.25
N PHE A 139 -11.37 10.59 3.08
CA PHE A 139 -10.09 9.98 2.74
C PHE A 139 -9.84 10.03 1.23
N THR A 140 -9.57 11.22 0.73
CA THR A 140 -9.28 11.48 -0.68
C THR A 140 -8.07 12.40 -0.83
N VAL A 141 -7.36 12.26 -1.94
CA VAL A 141 -6.22 13.12 -2.28
C VAL A 141 -6.67 14.58 -2.41
N GLU A 142 -7.85 14.83 -2.96
CA GLU A 142 -8.39 16.19 -3.14
C GLU A 142 -8.61 16.90 -1.81
N LYS A 143 -9.19 16.22 -0.83
CA LYS A 143 -9.39 16.77 0.52
C LYS A 143 -8.06 16.94 1.26
N ALA A 144 -7.11 16.02 1.06
CA ALA A 144 -5.76 16.14 1.59
C ALA A 144 -5.03 17.37 1.04
N LYS A 145 -5.16 17.66 -0.26
CA LYS A 145 -4.59 18.87 -0.88
C LYS A 145 -5.09 20.15 -0.24
N GLY A 146 -6.35 20.20 0.13
CA GLY A 146 -6.95 21.35 0.82
C GLY A 146 -6.43 21.54 2.25
N ALA A 147 -5.86 20.51 2.85
CA ALA A 147 -5.40 20.54 4.24
C ALA A 147 -3.89 20.74 4.37
N SER A 148 -3.07 19.97 3.64
CA SER A 148 -1.61 20.01 3.78
C SER A 148 -0.94 19.29 2.62
N THR A 149 0.23 19.77 2.18
CA THR A 149 1.09 19.12 1.19
C THR A 149 1.59 17.77 1.69
N ALA A 150 2.00 17.70 2.95
CA ALA A 150 2.45 16.45 3.58
C ALA A 150 1.32 15.42 3.63
N ALA A 151 0.13 15.83 4.05
CA ALA A 151 -1.05 14.95 4.06
C ALA A 151 -1.39 14.41 2.67
N THR A 152 -1.25 15.23 1.63
CA THR A 152 -1.45 14.80 0.24
C THR A 152 -0.52 13.66 -0.15
N GLY A 153 0.78 13.81 0.12
CA GLY A 153 1.78 12.78 -0.16
C GLY A 153 1.52 11.49 0.62
N LEU A 154 1.19 11.61 1.89
CA LEU A 154 0.88 10.45 2.75
C LEU A 154 -0.40 9.73 2.32
N CYS A 155 -1.42 10.48 1.90
CA CYS A 155 -2.67 9.91 1.38
C CYS A 155 -2.41 9.11 0.09
N LYS A 156 -1.66 9.67 -0.85
CA LYS A 156 -1.26 8.98 -2.08
C LYS A 156 -0.50 7.70 -1.77
N TRP A 157 0.45 7.76 -0.83
CA TRP A 157 1.23 6.61 -0.41
C TRP A 157 0.33 5.49 0.13
N ALA A 158 -0.58 5.80 1.05
CA ALA A 158 -1.48 4.83 1.65
C ALA A 158 -2.39 4.17 0.62
N ILE A 159 -2.96 4.94 -0.29
CA ILE A 159 -3.80 4.43 -1.38
C ILE A 159 -3.00 3.54 -2.33
N ALA A 160 -1.77 3.94 -2.66
CA ALA A 160 -0.88 3.18 -3.53
C ALA A 160 -0.47 1.84 -2.90
N MET A 161 -0.22 1.80 -1.60
CA MET A 161 0.10 0.56 -0.88
C MET A 161 -1.09 -0.41 -0.90
N GLU A 162 -2.30 0.07 -0.70
CA GLU A 162 -3.51 -0.77 -0.79
C GLU A 162 -3.69 -1.31 -2.21
N ALA A 163 -3.60 -0.46 -3.22
CA ALA A 163 -3.75 -0.86 -4.62
C ALA A 163 -2.69 -1.89 -5.02
N TYR A 164 -1.44 -1.67 -4.65
CA TYR A 164 -0.35 -2.60 -4.90
C TYR A 164 -0.58 -3.95 -4.22
N ASP A 165 -0.96 -3.96 -2.93
CA ASP A 165 -1.25 -5.19 -2.20
C ASP A 165 -2.37 -6.00 -2.84
N ARG A 166 -3.44 -5.33 -3.24
CA ARG A 166 -4.58 -5.97 -3.94
C ARG A 166 -4.13 -6.66 -5.22
N VAL A 167 -3.36 -5.97 -6.04
CA VAL A 167 -2.83 -6.50 -7.30
C VAL A 167 -1.80 -7.60 -7.05
N ALA A 168 -0.89 -7.41 -6.11
CA ALA A 168 0.13 -8.39 -5.75
C ALA A 168 -0.50 -9.72 -5.28
N LYS A 169 -1.59 -9.68 -4.54
CA LYS A 169 -2.33 -10.88 -4.10
C LYS A 169 -3.00 -11.61 -5.26
N VAL A 170 -3.45 -10.90 -6.29
CA VAL A 170 -3.97 -11.50 -7.52
C VAL A 170 -2.85 -12.13 -8.35
N VAL A 171 -1.70 -11.47 -8.42
CA VAL A 171 -0.54 -11.88 -9.22
C VAL A 171 0.22 -13.03 -8.57
N ALA A 172 0.31 -13.08 -7.24
CA ALA A 172 1.08 -14.10 -6.51
C ALA A 172 0.74 -15.54 -6.91
N PRO A 173 -0.55 -15.98 -6.99
CA PRO A 173 -0.88 -17.31 -7.48
C PRO A 173 -0.48 -17.54 -8.94
N LYS A 174 -0.58 -16.52 -9.78
CA LYS A 174 -0.18 -16.58 -11.19
C LYS A 174 1.33 -16.75 -11.32
N LYS A 175 2.11 -16.03 -10.52
CA LYS A 175 3.57 -16.19 -10.47
C LYS A 175 3.99 -17.56 -9.99
N ALA A 176 3.28 -18.13 -9.01
CA ALA A 176 3.52 -19.49 -8.52
C ALA A 176 3.28 -20.54 -9.62
N LYS A 177 2.20 -20.41 -10.37
CA LYS A 177 1.91 -21.28 -11.53
C LYS A 177 2.94 -21.11 -12.62
N LEU A 178 3.39 -19.91 -12.89
CA LEU A 178 4.44 -19.62 -13.87
C LEU A 178 5.74 -20.32 -13.50
N ALA A 179 6.18 -20.19 -12.24
CA ALA A 179 7.39 -20.83 -11.74
C ALA A 179 7.30 -22.38 -11.85
N GLU A 180 6.14 -22.94 -11.52
CA GLU A 180 5.88 -24.38 -11.65
C GLU A 180 5.96 -24.83 -13.11
N SER A 181 5.30 -24.11 -14.01
CA SER A 181 5.33 -24.42 -15.45
C SER A 181 6.71 -24.26 -16.06
N GLU A 182 7.46 -23.25 -15.69
CA GLU A 182 8.86 -23.04 -16.11
C GLU A 182 9.76 -24.18 -15.62
N ALA A 183 9.57 -24.64 -14.38
CA ALA A 183 10.28 -25.78 -13.83
C ALA A 183 9.99 -27.08 -14.61
N GLN A 184 8.75 -27.29 -15.05
CA GLN A 184 8.36 -28.42 -15.88
C GLN A 184 8.98 -28.35 -17.27
N LEU A 185 9.11 -27.17 -17.85
CA LEU A 185 9.76 -26.96 -19.16
C LEU A 185 11.28 -27.16 -19.11
N ALA A 186 11.90 -26.93 -17.95
CA ALA A 186 13.35 -27.07 -17.76
C ALA A 186 13.81 -28.53 -17.62
N VAL A 187 12.87 -29.46 -17.47
CA VAL A 187 13.14 -30.91 -17.37
C VAL A 187 13.15 -31.63 -18.79
#